data_e4ceca6b44202f32c2b17e3c6d4aa24d
#
_entry.id   e4ceca6b44202f32c2b17e3c6d4aa24d
#
_cell.length_a   1.000
_cell.length_b   1.000
_cell.length_c   1.000
_cell.angle_alpha   90.00
_cell.angle_beta   90.00
_cell.angle_gamma   90.00
#
_symmetry.space_group_name_H-M   'P 1'
#
loop_
_entity.id
_entity.type
_entity.pdbx_description
1 polymer ?
#
loop_
_entity_poly.entity_id
_entity_poly.type
_entity_poly.pdbx_seq_one_letter_code
_entity_poly.pdbx_strand_id
1 'polypeptide(L)'
;MTASETQNADLFWGLRGGGGNFGIVTSFEYRLHPVGQVLGGPVLYPFSAAKDAFEFYRDFSQAAPDELFCEFGVGPAPDGQRAVFLFMCYTGPPDLGEKTIAPVREFGRPLQDMLQPMTYCEVQRAFDADFPFGLKNY
;
A
#
# COMPACT_ATOMS: atom_id res chain seq x y z
N MET A 1 0.60 -13.87 -28.76
CA MET A 1 1.83 -14.46 -28.15
C MET A 1 1.53 -14.70 -26.68
N THR A 2 1.94 -15.83 -26.12
CA THR A 2 1.79 -16.15 -24.70
C THR A 2 3.16 -15.97 -24.03
N ALA A 3 3.18 -15.34 -22.85
CA ALA A 3 4.37 -15.19 -22.01
C ALA A 3 4.09 -15.81 -20.62
N SER A 4 5.00 -16.64 -20.15
CA SER A 4 4.93 -17.33 -18.85
C SER A 4 6.35 -17.62 -18.34
N GLU A 5 6.46 -18.21 -17.17
CA GLU A 5 7.76 -18.65 -16.63
C GLU A 5 8.51 -19.65 -17.53
N THR A 6 7.77 -20.41 -18.36
CA THR A 6 8.31 -21.46 -19.23
C THR A 6 8.20 -21.16 -20.73
N GLN A 7 7.50 -20.08 -21.12
CA GLN A 7 7.32 -19.70 -22.51
C GLN A 7 7.53 -18.19 -22.69
N ASN A 8 8.49 -17.79 -23.54
CA ASN A 8 8.93 -16.39 -23.70
C ASN A 8 9.24 -15.75 -22.33
N ALA A 9 10.07 -16.40 -21.56
CA ALA A 9 10.35 -16.07 -20.15
C ALA A 9 10.99 -14.69 -19.98
N ASP A 10 11.77 -14.24 -20.96
CA ASP A 10 12.36 -12.89 -21.02
C ASP A 10 11.30 -11.80 -21.16
N LEU A 11 10.32 -12.02 -22.05
CA LEU A 11 9.16 -11.14 -22.20
C LEU A 11 8.31 -11.15 -20.92
N PHE A 12 8.08 -12.33 -20.35
CA PHE A 12 7.33 -12.47 -19.07
C PHE A 12 8.00 -11.69 -17.93
N TRP A 13 9.31 -11.76 -17.83
CA TRP A 13 10.09 -10.97 -16.87
C TRP A 13 9.93 -9.47 -17.12
N GLY A 14 10.04 -9.02 -18.38
CA GLY A 14 9.89 -7.62 -18.75
C GLY A 14 8.51 -7.04 -18.47
N LEU A 15 7.44 -7.84 -18.67
CA LEU A 15 6.06 -7.47 -18.35
C LEU A 15 5.81 -7.27 -16.84
N ARG A 16 6.60 -7.91 -15.98
CA ARG A 16 6.48 -7.82 -14.52
C ARG A 16 7.22 -6.60 -13.98
N GLY A 17 6.69 -5.40 -14.25
CA GLY A 17 7.21 -4.11 -13.79
C GLY A 17 7.73 -3.18 -14.88
N GLY A 18 7.84 -3.64 -16.14
CA GLY A 18 8.34 -2.83 -17.25
C GLY A 18 7.31 -1.86 -17.86
N GLY A 19 6.11 -1.79 -17.31
CA GLY A 19 5.05 -0.89 -17.79
C GLY A 19 4.59 -1.20 -19.21
N GLY A 20 4.12 -0.18 -19.95
CA GLY A 20 3.56 -0.30 -21.29
C GLY A 20 4.56 -0.52 -22.43
N ASN A 21 5.85 -0.76 -22.14
CA ASN A 21 6.91 -0.81 -23.15
C ASN A 21 6.92 -2.11 -24.00
N PHE A 22 6.23 -3.15 -23.55
CA PHE A 22 6.28 -4.48 -24.14
C PHE A 22 5.02 -4.85 -24.94
N GLY A 23 4.10 -3.90 -25.15
CA GLY A 23 2.89 -4.09 -25.93
C GLY A 23 1.60 -4.05 -25.11
N ILE A 24 0.51 -4.54 -25.70
CA ILE A 24 -0.82 -4.56 -25.08
C ILE A 24 -1.13 -6.00 -24.67
N VAL A 25 -1.39 -6.19 -23.37
CA VAL A 25 -1.84 -7.48 -22.83
C VAL A 25 -3.35 -7.59 -22.97
N THR A 26 -3.83 -8.64 -23.63
CA THR A 26 -5.26 -8.88 -23.89
C THR A 26 -5.88 -9.90 -22.95
N SER A 27 -5.08 -10.66 -22.22
CA SER A 27 -5.54 -11.68 -21.27
C SER A 27 -4.51 -11.89 -20.20
N PHE A 28 -4.98 -12.01 -18.96
CA PHE A 28 -4.16 -12.35 -17.79
C PHE A 28 -4.67 -13.63 -17.14
N GLU A 29 -3.75 -14.48 -16.71
CA GLU A 29 -4.03 -15.63 -15.85
C GLU A 29 -3.30 -15.43 -14.53
N TYR A 30 -4.06 -15.34 -13.43
CA TYR A 30 -3.53 -15.12 -12.09
C TYR A 30 -3.84 -16.30 -11.16
N ARG A 31 -2.89 -16.62 -10.30
CA ARG A 31 -3.17 -17.44 -9.13
C ARG A 31 -3.88 -16.58 -8.10
N LEU A 32 -5.11 -16.95 -7.77
CA LEU A 32 -5.86 -16.26 -6.72
C LEU A 32 -5.46 -16.79 -5.34
N HIS A 33 -5.44 -15.88 -4.39
CA HIS A 33 -5.25 -16.16 -2.97
C HIS A 33 -6.54 -15.85 -2.22
N PRO A 34 -6.95 -16.68 -1.23
CA PRO A 34 -8.07 -16.32 -0.38
C PRO A 34 -7.69 -15.10 0.47
N VAL A 35 -8.44 -14.02 0.32
CA VAL A 35 -8.28 -12.80 1.12
C VAL A 35 -9.58 -12.59 1.89
N GLY A 36 -9.50 -12.64 3.21
CA GLY A 36 -10.59 -12.30 4.12
C GLY A 36 -10.63 -10.80 4.45
N GLN A 37 -10.97 -10.48 5.70
CA GLN A 37 -10.75 -9.14 6.21
C GLN A 37 -9.24 -8.88 6.34
N VAL A 38 -8.84 -7.67 6.01
CA VAL A 38 -7.49 -7.15 6.16
C VAL A 38 -7.48 -6.06 7.23
N LEU A 39 -6.32 -5.82 7.82
CA LEU A 39 -6.13 -4.65 8.69
C LEU A 39 -5.53 -3.55 7.84
N GLY A 40 -6.30 -2.50 7.55
CA GLY A 40 -5.93 -1.48 6.58
C GLY A 40 -6.29 -0.06 7.01
N GLY A 41 -5.63 0.91 6.39
CA GLY A 41 -5.89 2.33 6.59
C GLY A 41 -4.62 3.15 6.86
N PRO A 42 -4.74 4.49 6.91
CA PRO A 42 -3.66 5.38 7.22
C PRO A 42 -3.52 5.64 8.72
N VAL A 43 -2.28 5.91 9.14
CA VAL A 43 -1.97 6.62 10.39
C VAL A 43 -1.33 7.95 10.02
N LEU A 44 -1.90 9.04 10.50
CA LEU A 44 -1.47 10.40 10.17
C LEU A 44 -0.61 10.97 11.29
N TYR A 45 0.46 11.66 10.89
CA TYR A 45 1.36 12.38 11.79
C TYR A 45 1.49 13.84 11.39
N PRO A 46 1.83 14.75 12.31
CA PRO A 46 2.06 16.14 11.97
C PRO A 46 3.21 16.26 10.95
N PHE A 47 3.10 17.21 10.03
CA PHE A 47 4.13 17.44 9.00
C PHE A 47 5.51 17.78 9.61
N SER A 48 5.55 18.33 10.83
CA SER A 48 6.79 18.58 11.56
C SER A 48 7.56 17.31 11.91
N ALA A 49 6.90 16.14 11.94
CA ALA A 49 7.51 14.83 12.16
C ALA A 49 7.93 14.12 10.85
N ALA A 50 7.84 14.78 9.69
CA ALA A 50 8.01 14.13 8.38
C ALA A 50 9.36 13.41 8.23
N LYS A 51 10.45 14.00 8.70
CA LYS A 51 11.77 13.39 8.63
C LYS A 51 11.83 12.11 9.48
N ASP A 52 11.41 12.21 10.74
CA ASP A 52 11.48 11.08 11.68
C ASP A 52 10.53 9.95 11.22
N ALA A 53 9.34 10.32 10.69
CA ALA A 53 8.38 9.37 10.13
C ALA A 53 8.92 8.65 8.89
N PHE A 54 9.66 9.35 8.03
CA PHE A 54 10.30 8.73 6.86
C PHE A 54 11.44 7.79 7.27
N GLU A 55 12.29 8.19 8.23
CA GLU A 55 13.35 7.33 8.75
C GLU A 55 12.76 6.06 9.41
N PHE A 56 11.71 6.23 10.22
CA PHE A 56 10.98 5.11 10.79
C PHE A 56 10.40 4.19 9.69
N TYR A 57 9.68 4.76 8.70
CA TYR A 57 9.11 4.01 7.58
C TYR A 57 10.16 3.19 6.83
N ARG A 58 11.31 3.81 6.51
CA ARG A 58 12.41 3.12 5.81
C ARG A 58 12.85 1.87 6.56
N ASP A 59 13.07 1.99 7.87
CA ASP A 59 13.59 0.89 8.67
C ASP A 59 12.50 -0.16 8.95
N PHE A 60 11.28 0.29 9.21
CA PHE A 60 10.11 -0.57 9.44
C PHE A 60 9.76 -1.37 8.18
N SER A 61 9.71 -0.73 7.01
CA SER A 61 9.33 -1.40 5.75
C SER A 61 10.34 -2.45 5.30
N GLN A 62 11.62 -2.28 5.61
CA GLN A 62 12.65 -3.27 5.30
C GLN A 62 12.54 -4.54 6.17
N ALA A 63 12.00 -4.42 7.37
CA ALA A 63 11.80 -5.53 8.29
C ALA A 63 10.38 -6.13 8.23
N ALA A 64 9.50 -5.54 7.42
CA ALA A 64 8.11 -5.96 7.30
C ALA A 64 7.98 -7.35 6.68
N PRO A 65 7.02 -8.18 7.13
CA PRO A 65 6.71 -9.44 6.48
C PRO A 65 6.04 -9.21 5.11
N ASP A 66 6.07 -10.21 4.23
CA ASP A 66 5.49 -10.14 2.88
C ASP A 66 3.97 -9.86 2.89
N GLU A 67 3.28 -10.16 3.98
CA GLU A 67 1.86 -9.89 4.17
C GLU A 67 1.53 -8.43 4.45
N LEU A 68 2.53 -7.58 4.74
CA LEU A 68 2.33 -6.16 5.04
C LEU A 68 2.76 -5.27 3.88
N PHE A 69 1.79 -4.65 3.22
CA PHE A 69 2.03 -3.46 2.41
C PHE A 69 2.10 -2.23 3.32
N CYS A 70 3.11 -1.39 3.13
CA CYS A 70 3.27 -0.12 3.82
C CYS A 70 3.74 0.96 2.84
N GLU A 71 3.09 2.11 2.84
CA GLU A 71 3.41 3.26 2.01
C GLU A 71 3.55 4.51 2.87
N PHE A 72 4.56 5.33 2.58
CA PHE A 72 4.74 6.66 3.14
C PHE A 72 4.26 7.72 2.15
N GLY A 73 3.47 8.65 2.63
CA GLY A 73 3.00 9.75 1.80
C GLY A 73 2.87 11.08 2.55
N VAL A 74 2.67 12.13 1.77
CA VAL A 74 2.39 13.48 2.26
C VAL A 74 1.07 13.93 1.64
N GLY A 75 0.16 14.38 2.48
CA GLY A 75 -1.16 14.83 2.04
C GLY A 75 -1.80 15.80 3.03
N PRO A 76 -3.03 16.26 2.75
CA PRO A 76 -3.79 17.04 3.69
C PRO A 76 -4.33 16.16 4.83
N ALA A 77 -4.26 16.69 6.05
CA ALA A 77 -5.06 16.17 7.16
C ALA A 77 -6.54 16.63 7.02
N PRO A 78 -7.49 16.05 7.81
CA PRO A 78 -8.90 16.46 7.74
C PRO A 78 -9.16 17.95 7.99
N ASP A 79 -8.26 18.64 8.70
CA ASP A 79 -8.29 20.10 8.92
C ASP A 79 -7.69 20.91 7.77
N GLY A 80 -7.24 20.25 6.69
CA GLY A 80 -6.60 20.87 5.53
C GLY A 80 -5.12 21.24 5.71
N GLN A 81 -4.53 21.01 6.89
CA GLN A 81 -3.10 21.22 7.08
C GLN A 81 -2.30 20.08 6.45
N ARG A 82 -1.03 20.34 6.14
CA ARG A 82 -0.14 19.27 5.67
C ARG A 82 0.13 18.27 6.78
N ALA A 83 0.01 17.00 6.43
CA ALA A 83 0.39 15.88 7.28
C ALA A 83 1.23 14.88 6.50
N VAL A 84 1.88 13.99 7.20
CA VAL A 84 2.44 12.76 6.63
C VAL A 84 1.56 11.59 7.06
N PHE A 85 1.51 10.56 6.23
CA PHE A 85 0.78 9.36 6.55
C PHE A 85 1.62 8.11 6.26
N LEU A 86 1.37 7.08 7.04
CA LEU A 86 1.73 5.70 6.72
C LEU A 86 0.44 4.97 6.40
N PHE A 87 0.27 4.58 5.14
CA PHE A 87 -0.86 3.76 4.72
C PHE A 87 -0.44 2.29 4.74
N MET A 88 -1.26 1.45 5.33
CA MET A 88 -0.95 0.03 5.49
C MET A 88 -2.09 -0.86 5.05
N CYS A 89 -1.72 -2.06 4.61
CA CYS A 89 -2.63 -3.17 4.38
C CYS A 89 -1.94 -4.47 4.79
N TYR A 90 -2.41 -5.07 5.88
CA TYR A 90 -1.93 -6.37 6.35
C TYR A 90 -2.93 -7.46 5.95
N THR A 91 -2.46 -8.43 5.17
CA THR A 91 -3.27 -9.51 4.58
C THR A 91 -3.04 -10.89 5.23
N GLY A 92 -2.17 -10.95 6.24
CA GLY A 92 -1.86 -12.18 6.97
C GLY A 92 -2.92 -12.55 8.02
N PRO A 93 -2.60 -13.52 8.91
CA PRO A 93 -3.50 -13.95 9.97
C PRO A 93 -3.91 -12.77 10.89
N PRO A 94 -5.21 -12.57 11.17
CA PRO A 94 -5.71 -11.41 11.92
C PRO A 94 -5.08 -11.24 13.30
N ASP A 95 -4.78 -12.34 13.99
CA ASP A 95 -4.16 -12.35 15.31
C ASP A 95 -2.71 -11.84 15.33
N LEU A 96 -2.04 -11.87 14.18
CA LEU A 96 -0.69 -11.30 14.02
C LEU A 96 -0.71 -9.86 13.52
N GLY A 97 -1.80 -9.40 12.91
CA GLY A 97 -1.92 -8.08 12.32
C GLY A 97 -1.64 -6.96 13.31
N GLU A 98 -2.31 -6.97 14.46
CA GLU A 98 -2.13 -5.97 15.51
C GLU A 98 -0.68 -5.91 16.02
N LYS A 99 -0.03 -7.06 16.17
CA LYS A 99 1.39 -7.12 16.59
C LYS A 99 2.32 -6.56 15.52
N THR A 100 2.01 -6.85 14.26
CA THR A 100 2.81 -6.41 13.12
C THR A 100 2.77 -4.89 12.98
N ILE A 101 1.62 -4.26 13.20
CA ILE A 101 1.46 -2.81 13.06
C ILE A 101 1.69 -2.02 14.36
N ALA A 102 1.80 -2.69 15.51
CA ALA A 102 2.01 -2.03 16.81
C ALA A 102 3.14 -0.99 16.78
N PRO A 103 4.32 -1.23 16.17
CA PRO A 103 5.38 -0.23 16.09
C PRO A 103 4.94 1.08 15.44
N VAL A 104 4.03 1.03 14.47
CA VAL A 104 3.51 2.24 13.81
C VAL A 104 2.63 3.04 14.76
N ARG A 105 1.76 2.38 15.53
CA ARG A 105 0.90 3.05 16.53
C ARG A 105 1.71 3.63 17.70
N GLU A 106 2.83 3.00 18.03
CA GLU A 106 3.72 3.43 19.10
C GLU A 106 4.70 4.52 18.66
N PHE A 107 4.91 4.68 17.36
CA PHE A 107 5.79 5.70 16.81
C PHE A 107 5.18 7.10 17.03
N GLY A 108 5.92 7.96 17.72
CA GLY A 108 5.59 9.36 17.90
C GLY A 108 4.21 9.61 18.53
N ARG A 109 3.54 10.66 18.05
CA ARG A 109 2.17 11.02 18.46
C ARG A 109 1.33 11.22 17.20
N PRO A 110 0.58 10.23 16.76
CA PRO A 110 -0.28 10.36 15.58
C PRO A 110 -1.38 11.41 15.81
N LEU A 111 -1.70 12.15 14.76
CA LEU A 111 -2.88 13.03 14.72
C LEU A 111 -4.15 12.18 14.66
N GLN A 112 -4.09 11.09 13.91
CA GLN A 112 -5.19 10.18 13.74
C GLN A 112 -4.68 8.78 13.38
N ASP A 113 -5.27 7.75 14.00
CA ASP A 113 -5.13 6.35 13.65
C ASP A 113 -6.45 5.87 13.03
N MET A 114 -6.41 5.50 11.75
CA MET A 114 -7.56 5.02 10.98
C MET A 114 -7.40 3.54 10.58
N LEU A 115 -6.41 2.85 11.17
CA LEU A 115 -6.22 1.41 10.96
C LEU A 115 -7.35 0.61 11.59
N GLN A 116 -8.05 -0.14 10.76
CA GLN A 116 -9.17 -0.97 11.19
C GLN A 116 -9.34 -2.21 10.30
N PRO A 117 -10.03 -3.24 10.79
CA PRO A 117 -10.46 -4.34 9.94
C PRO A 117 -11.40 -3.84 8.84
N MET A 118 -11.11 -4.20 7.59
CA MET A 118 -11.91 -3.85 6.42
C MET A 118 -11.77 -4.92 5.33
N THR A 119 -12.57 -4.86 4.29
CA THR A 119 -12.39 -5.72 3.12
C THR A 119 -11.23 -5.22 2.26
N TYR A 120 -10.57 -6.11 1.54
CA TYR A 120 -9.53 -5.71 0.59
C TYR A 120 -10.06 -4.76 -0.51
N CYS A 121 -11.34 -4.91 -0.89
CA CYS A 121 -11.99 -3.99 -1.83
C CYS A 121 -12.09 -2.56 -1.30
N GLU A 122 -12.32 -2.38 0.00
CA GLU A 122 -12.33 -1.05 0.63
C GLU A 122 -10.93 -0.44 0.61
N VAL A 123 -9.89 -1.24 0.91
CA VAL A 123 -8.48 -0.79 0.78
C VAL A 123 -8.19 -0.31 -0.64
N GLN A 124 -8.59 -1.09 -1.67
CA GLN A 124 -8.34 -0.74 -3.08
C GLN A 124 -9.04 0.55 -3.52
N ARG A 125 -10.11 0.95 -2.84
CA ARG A 125 -10.87 2.17 -3.12
C ARG A 125 -10.49 3.34 -2.23
N ALA A 126 -9.56 3.17 -1.31
CA ALA A 126 -9.23 4.19 -0.32
C ALA A 126 -8.82 5.54 -0.94
N PHE A 127 -8.24 5.51 -2.14
CA PHE A 127 -7.77 6.70 -2.85
C PHE A 127 -8.63 7.10 -4.07
N ASP A 128 -9.75 6.43 -4.34
CA ASP A 128 -10.59 6.73 -5.52
C ASP A 128 -11.07 8.20 -5.54
N ALA A 129 -11.32 8.77 -4.38
CA ALA A 129 -11.75 10.16 -4.26
C ALA A 129 -10.63 11.16 -4.59
N ASP A 130 -9.37 10.78 -4.38
CA ASP A 130 -8.19 11.63 -4.62
C ASP A 130 -7.80 11.64 -6.10
N PHE A 131 -8.19 10.59 -6.85
CA PHE A 131 -7.88 10.40 -8.26
C PHE A 131 -9.14 10.23 -9.12
N PRO A 132 -10.07 11.23 -9.14
CA PRO A 132 -11.32 11.09 -9.87
C PRO A 132 -11.11 11.00 -11.37
N PHE A 133 -11.99 10.24 -12.04
CA PHE A 133 -11.98 10.14 -13.50
C PHE A 133 -12.15 11.51 -14.17
N GLY A 134 -11.47 11.72 -15.30
CA GLY A 134 -11.55 12.93 -16.09
C GLY A 134 -10.51 13.99 -15.74
N LEU A 135 -9.76 13.82 -14.67
CA LEU A 135 -8.58 14.63 -14.38
C LEU A 135 -7.33 14.00 -14.98
N LYS A 136 -6.35 14.84 -15.33
CA LYS A 136 -5.04 14.39 -15.78
C LYS A 136 -4.17 14.16 -14.54
N ASN A 137 -4.15 12.92 -14.07
CA ASN A 137 -3.28 12.49 -12.98
C ASN A 137 -1.99 11.92 -13.60
N TYR A 138 -0.84 12.47 -13.21
CA TYR A 138 0.47 12.06 -13.70
C TYR A 138 1.36 11.63 -12.55
#